data_b974b11a35e7e3ec9e0b94886cb3a53b
#
_entry.id   b974b11a35e7e3ec9e0b94886cb3a53b
#
_cell.length_a   1.000
_cell.length_b   1.000
_cell.length_c   1.000
_cell.angle_alpha   90.00
_cell.angle_beta   90.00
_cell.angle_gamma   90.00
#
_symmetry.space_group_name_H-M   'P 1'
#
loop_
_entity.id
_entity.type
_entity.pdbx_description
1 polymer ?
#
loop_
_entity_poly.entity_id
_entity_poly.type
_entity_poly.pdbx_seq_one_letter_code
_entity_poly.pdbx_strand_id
1 'polypeptide(L)'
;MATYDLHILQPSEFEEITRDLLQKEWDCFIESFTSGRDGGIDLRCAAEKGGKAIIQAKRYKDYKSLLTNLKGEVDKVRRLNPERYYVSTSVGLTPANKEEIKQLFAPYITDVADIFGNDDLNNLLGRHCDVEKQYYKLWLTSTSVLDNIIHKAPVLWSDFELEDIKANISTYVMNDSFDNARQILCNHNYVIISGIPGIGKTTLARMLIYDYLANGFEEFINISGDIDTAAKLFKRDKKQVFFFDDFLGASVFEDGGTGFAQKLLTFIRQIKTDKSKAFILTTREYILAEARTHYEKMRTENIEIAKCILDVGAYTRAVKAKILYNHMANAQLPQEYITQFLKDRNYNLIINHHNYNPRIIETYIDKGLWKSIDSDNFMSQFKHLLSHPFLVWEMAFDKLPNECKYALLILATMGEQVTLEDWRMAYNYFCVNTIFGITLSYDDITWNKVVKLLHDCFIRTQRKQE
;
A
#
# COMPACT_ATOMS: atom_id res chain seq x y z
N MET A 1 12.36 -13.02 -21.43
CA MET A 1 12.87 -11.95 -20.55
C MET A 1 11.69 -11.43 -19.74
N ALA A 2 11.88 -11.11 -18.47
CA ALA A 2 10.83 -10.47 -17.69
C ALA A 2 10.53 -9.09 -18.28
N THR A 3 9.27 -8.73 -18.39
CA THR A 3 8.85 -7.40 -18.81
C THR A 3 8.36 -6.66 -17.57
N TYR A 4 8.92 -5.48 -17.32
CA TYR A 4 8.63 -4.66 -16.15
C TYR A 4 7.71 -3.52 -16.53
N ASP A 5 6.69 -3.29 -15.70
CA ASP A 5 5.81 -2.13 -15.83
C ASP A 5 6.42 -0.92 -15.10
N LEU A 6 7.13 -0.08 -15.84
CA LEU A 6 7.78 1.11 -15.30
C LEU A 6 6.76 2.17 -14.82
N HIS A 7 5.48 2.03 -15.17
CA HIS A 7 4.43 2.95 -14.69
C HIS A 7 4.08 2.75 -13.21
N ILE A 8 4.49 1.64 -12.60
CA ILE A 8 4.29 1.38 -11.15
C ILE A 8 5.18 2.28 -10.29
N LEU A 9 6.31 2.72 -10.83
CA LEU A 9 7.24 3.60 -10.12
C LEU A 9 6.66 5.01 -10.00
N GLN A 10 6.94 5.67 -8.88
CA GLN A 10 6.68 7.10 -8.77
C GLN A 10 7.72 7.89 -9.57
N PRO A 11 7.44 9.15 -9.99
CA PRO A 11 8.40 9.93 -10.76
C PRO A 11 9.81 9.98 -10.16
N SER A 12 9.94 10.18 -8.85
CA SER A 12 11.24 10.17 -8.18
C SER A 12 11.93 8.81 -8.21
N GLU A 13 11.15 7.71 -8.05
CA GLU A 13 11.68 6.34 -8.16
C GLU A 13 12.13 6.04 -9.60
N PHE A 14 11.42 6.60 -10.59
CA PHE A 14 11.81 6.49 -12.00
C PHE A 14 13.10 7.26 -12.32
N GLU A 15 13.32 8.43 -11.70
CA GLU A 15 14.59 9.15 -11.79
C GLU A 15 15.74 8.35 -11.15
N GLU A 16 15.50 7.79 -9.96
CA GLU A 16 16.48 6.97 -9.24
C GLU A 16 16.89 5.73 -10.06
N ILE A 17 15.93 4.97 -10.61
CA ILE A 17 16.26 3.78 -11.41
C ILE A 17 16.93 4.14 -12.73
N THR A 18 16.52 5.23 -13.37
CA THR A 18 17.20 5.73 -14.58
C THR A 18 18.65 6.02 -14.28
N ARG A 19 18.95 6.71 -13.16
CA ARG A 19 20.32 6.98 -12.71
C ARG A 19 21.11 5.68 -12.53
N ASP A 20 20.56 4.73 -11.76
CA ASP A 20 21.30 3.52 -11.38
C ASP A 20 21.54 2.61 -12.59
N LEU A 21 20.60 2.51 -13.52
CA LEU A 21 20.78 1.77 -14.76
C LEU A 21 21.83 2.40 -15.67
N LEU A 22 21.74 3.70 -15.90
CA LEU A 22 22.67 4.39 -16.79
C LEU A 22 24.07 4.49 -16.15
N GLN A 23 24.16 4.65 -14.83
CA GLN A 23 25.43 4.61 -14.11
C GLN A 23 26.13 3.27 -14.26
N LYS A 24 25.37 2.17 -14.20
CA LYS A 24 25.91 0.81 -14.44
C LYS A 24 26.30 0.59 -15.89
N GLU A 25 25.46 1.02 -16.83
CA GLU A 25 25.68 0.81 -18.26
C GLU A 25 26.88 1.60 -18.77
N TRP A 26 27.08 2.82 -18.26
CA TRP A 26 28.15 3.71 -18.68
C TRP A 26 29.41 3.64 -17.81
N ASP A 27 29.36 2.89 -16.72
CA ASP A 27 30.43 2.80 -15.71
C ASP A 27 30.93 4.19 -15.27
N CYS A 28 29.99 5.10 -14.99
CA CYS A 28 30.28 6.48 -14.60
C CYS A 28 29.39 6.93 -13.44
N PHE A 29 29.87 7.92 -12.68
CA PHE A 29 29.06 8.51 -11.61
C PHE A 29 28.05 9.50 -12.20
N ILE A 30 26.76 9.34 -11.83
CA ILE A 30 25.68 10.23 -12.21
C ILE A 30 25.14 10.94 -10.97
N GLU A 31 25.23 12.27 -10.98
CA GLU A 31 24.69 13.12 -9.91
C GLU A 31 23.18 13.22 -9.99
N SER A 32 22.51 13.16 -8.84
CA SER A 32 21.09 13.47 -8.67
C SER A 32 20.94 14.75 -7.85
N PHE A 33 19.86 15.48 -8.09
CA PHE A 33 19.62 16.77 -7.45
C PHE A 33 18.38 16.73 -6.57
N THR A 34 18.34 17.60 -5.56
CA THR A 34 17.17 17.72 -4.68
C THR A 34 16.03 18.42 -5.44
N SER A 35 14.89 17.78 -5.51
CA SER A 35 13.70 18.31 -6.20
C SER A 35 13.37 19.76 -5.79
N GLY A 36 13.14 20.63 -6.77
CA GLY A 36 12.57 21.96 -6.57
C GLY A 36 13.52 23.16 -6.70
N ARG A 37 14.83 22.95 -6.89
CA ARG A 37 15.81 24.04 -7.18
C ARG A 37 16.91 23.60 -8.15
N ASP A 38 16.67 22.58 -8.92
CA ASP A 38 17.58 21.93 -9.84
C ASP A 38 17.74 22.65 -11.21
N GLY A 39 17.02 23.76 -11.39
CA GLY A 39 16.99 24.47 -12.68
C GLY A 39 16.39 23.65 -13.84
N GLY A 40 15.73 22.53 -13.53
CA GLY A 40 15.15 21.61 -14.53
C GLY A 40 16.13 20.51 -14.98
N ILE A 41 17.12 20.18 -14.16
CA ILE A 41 18.07 19.07 -14.36
C ILE A 41 17.66 17.95 -13.43
N ASP A 42 17.22 16.80 -13.97
CA ASP A 42 16.92 15.63 -13.14
C ASP A 42 18.22 14.93 -12.73
N LEU A 43 19.11 14.66 -13.70
CA LEU A 43 20.37 13.96 -13.49
C LEU A 43 21.49 14.60 -14.35
N ARG A 44 22.73 14.52 -13.85
CA ARG A 44 23.92 15.00 -14.57
C ARG A 44 25.05 14.00 -14.53
N CYS A 45 25.61 13.68 -15.69
CA CYS A 45 26.84 12.91 -15.79
C CYS A 45 28.02 13.86 -16.04
N ALA A 46 29.04 13.78 -15.21
CA ALA A 46 30.33 14.39 -15.48
C ALA A 46 31.10 13.44 -16.41
N ALA A 47 31.13 13.74 -17.72
CA ALA A 47 31.97 12.99 -18.64
C ALA A 47 33.43 13.12 -18.22
N GLU A 48 34.26 12.07 -18.44
CA GLU A 48 35.70 12.03 -18.08
C GLU A 48 36.55 13.19 -18.69
N LYS A 49 35.97 14.01 -19.57
CA LYS A 49 36.62 15.14 -20.25
C LYS A 49 35.99 16.50 -19.98
N GLY A 50 35.23 16.64 -18.87
CA GLY A 50 34.72 17.96 -18.46
C GLY A 50 33.45 18.42 -19.16
N GLY A 51 32.81 17.59 -19.96
CA GLY A 51 31.54 17.90 -20.65
C GLY A 51 30.31 17.75 -19.76
N LYS A 52 29.32 18.65 -19.93
CA LYS A 52 28.02 18.57 -19.24
C LYS A 52 27.05 17.70 -20.03
N ALA A 53 26.91 16.44 -19.65
CA ALA A 53 25.80 15.60 -20.11
C ALA A 53 24.63 15.70 -19.14
N ILE A 54 23.46 16.05 -19.63
CA ILE A 54 22.21 16.14 -18.84
C ILE A 54 21.27 15.02 -19.26
N ILE A 55 20.68 14.36 -18.28
CA ILE A 55 19.70 13.28 -18.48
C ILE A 55 18.39 13.75 -17.87
N GLN A 56 17.34 13.69 -18.66
CA GLN A 56 15.99 14.00 -18.23
C GLN A 56 15.19 12.70 -18.12
N ALA A 57 14.69 12.39 -16.93
CA ALA A 57 13.90 11.21 -16.67
C ALA A 57 12.41 11.58 -16.55
N LYS A 58 11.58 11.06 -17.46
CA LYS A 58 10.15 11.45 -17.57
C LYS A 58 9.23 10.24 -17.54
N ARG A 59 8.48 10.08 -16.45
CA ARG A 59 7.45 9.07 -16.31
C ARG A 59 6.11 9.59 -16.80
N TYR A 60 5.65 9.09 -17.95
CA TYR A 60 4.35 9.40 -18.55
C TYR A 60 3.63 8.12 -18.96
N LYS A 61 2.29 8.17 -19.07
CA LYS A 61 1.47 7.03 -19.52
C LYS A 61 1.46 6.85 -21.03
N ASP A 62 1.57 7.95 -21.76
CA ASP A 62 1.44 7.96 -23.22
C ASP A 62 2.39 8.97 -23.86
N TYR A 63 2.65 8.77 -25.17
CA TYR A 63 3.57 9.59 -25.92
C TYR A 63 3.10 11.04 -26.10
N LYS A 64 1.79 11.28 -26.22
CA LYS A 64 1.25 12.62 -26.42
C LYS A 64 1.51 13.51 -25.19
N SER A 65 1.28 12.99 -24.02
CA SER A 65 1.54 13.66 -22.74
C SER A 65 3.04 13.91 -22.54
N LEU A 66 3.88 12.92 -22.86
CA LEU A 66 5.34 13.04 -22.83
C LEU A 66 5.79 14.17 -23.78
N LEU A 67 5.39 14.14 -25.03
CA LEU A 67 5.80 15.12 -26.04
C LEU A 67 5.38 16.55 -25.67
N THR A 68 4.19 16.71 -25.12
CA THR A 68 3.70 18.02 -24.63
C THR A 68 4.60 18.58 -23.53
N ASN A 69 5.01 17.74 -22.60
CA ASN A 69 5.94 18.15 -21.53
C ASN A 69 7.34 18.47 -22.10
N LEU A 70 7.88 17.60 -22.97
CA LEU A 70 9.18 17.79 -23.58
C LEU A 70 9.27 19.11 -24.39
N LYS A 71 8.21 19.50 -25.10
CA LYS A 71 8.14 20.80 -25.78
C LYS A 71 8.30 21.97 -24.81
N GLY A 72 7.78 21.86 -23.58
CA GLY A 72 7.95 22.87 -22.54
C GLY A 72 9.38 22.92 -21.95
N GLU A 73 10.18 21.87 -22.13
CA GLU A 73 11.57 21.81 -21.61
C GLU A 73 12.61 22.40 -22.57
N VAL A 74 12.28 22.58 -23.86
CA VAL A 74 13.23 23.00 -24.91
C VAL A 74 13.97 24.29 -24.54
N ASP A 75 13.27 25.32 -24.07
CA ASP A 75 13.89 26.59 -23.73
C ASP A 75 14.78 26.50 -22.48
N LYS A 76 14.50 25.58 -21.58
CA LYS A 76 15.36 25.29 -20.43
C LYS A 76 16.66 24.62 -20.88
N VAL A 77 16.55 23.62 -21.75
CA VAL A 77 17.72 22.91 -22.29
C VAL A 77 18.62 23.87 -23.08
N ARG A 78 18.04 24.75 -23.89
CA ARG A 78 18.80 25.80 -24.61
C ARG A 78 19.53 26.73 -23.68
N ARG A 79 18.94 27.13 -22.56
CA ARG A 79 19.61 27.96 -21.53
C ARG A 79 20.72 27.22 -20.79
N LEU A 80 20.52 25.92 -20.53
CA LEU A 80 21.53 25.09 -19.87
C LEU A 80 22.72 24.79 -20.77
N ASN A 81 22.48 24.81 -22.10
CA ASN A 81 23.46 24.57 -23.17
C ASN A 81 24.40 23.36 -22.87
N PRO A 82 23.82 22.13 -22.68
CA PRO A 82 24.62 20.96 -22.42
C PRO A 82 25.40 20.53 -23.67
N GLU A 83 26.49 19.81 -23.51
CA GLU A 83 27.21 19.20 -24.63
C GLU A 83 26.40 18.02 -25.20
N ARG A 84 25.69 17.29 -24.33
CA ARG A 84 24.83 16.17 -24.72
C ARG A 84 23.60 16.10 -23.82
N TYR A 85 22.48 15.79 -24.42
CA TYR A 85 21.21 15.68 -23.72
C TYR A 85 20.61 14.29 -23.95
N TYR A 86 20.18 13.65 -22.88
CA TYR A 86 19.58 12.33 -22.88
C TYR A 86 18.15 12.41 -22.38
N VAL A 87 17.27 11.61 -22.97
CA VAL A 87 15.88 11.47 -22.52
C VAL A 87 15.62 10.02 -22.13
N SER A 88 15.15 9.81 -20.92
CA SER A 88 14.69 8.51 -20.42
C SER A 88 13.19 8.59 -20.11
N THR A 89 12.41 7.62 -20.55
CA THR A 89 10.96 7.63 -20.32
C THR A 89 10.37 6.24 -20.15
N SER A 90 9.31 6.16 -19.31
CA SER A 90 8.51 4.96 -19.15
C SER A 90 7.60 4.63 -20.34
N VAL A 91 7.55 5.49 -21.36
CA VAL A 91 6.71 5.31 -22.54
C VAL A 91 7.42 4.46 -23.58
N GLY A 92 6.70 3.49 -24.17
CA GLY A 92 7.17 2.78 -25.38
C GLY A 92 7.30 3.73 -26.55
N LEU A 93 8.46 3.76 -27.21
CA LEU A 93 8.77 4.68 -28.28
C LEU A 93 8.97 3.95 -29.62
N THR A 94 8.27 4.40 -30.65
CA THR A 94 8.55 3.97 -32.03
C THR A 94 9.79 4.69 -32.58
N PRO A 95 10.42 4.17 -33.63
CA PRO A 95 11.53 4.89 -34.32
C PRO A 95 11.16 6.32 -34.72
N ALA A 96 9.93 6.54 -35.17
CA ALA A 96 9.44 7.87 -35.54
C ALA A 96 9.34 8.80 -34.30
N ASN A 97 8.90 8.27 -33.15
CA ASN A 97 8.85 9.05 -31.91
C ASN A 97 10.26 9.47 -31.43
N LYS A 98 11.24 8.56 -31.52
CA LYS A 98 12.63 8.90 -31.18
C LYS A 98 13.21 9.96 -32.09
N GLU A 99 12.93 9.89 -33.39
CA GLU A 99 13.39 10.89 -34.35
C GLU A 99 12.73 12.26 -34.10
N GLU A 100 11.42 12.30 -33.78
CA GLU A 100 10.73 13.56 -33.44
C GLU A 100 11.34 14.19 -32.16
N ILE A 101 11.64 13.40 -31.14
CA ILE A 101 12.30 13.90 -29.92
C ILE A 101 13.71 14.41 -30.23
N LYS A 102 14.49 13.69 -31.03
CA LYS A 102 15.82 14.12 -31.47
C LYS A 102 15.79 15.47 -32.17
N GLN A 103 14.87 15.66 -33.12
CA GLN A 103 14.70 16.93 -33.83
C GLN A 103 14.30 18.05 -32.87
N LEU A 104 13.45 17.78 -31.88
CA LEU A 104 12.99 18.76 -30.91
C LEU A 104 14.14 19.34 -30.07
N PHE A 105 15.13 18.52 -29.75
CA PHE A 105 16.27 18.92 -28.91
C PHE A 105 17.60 19.09 -29.69
N ALA A 106 17.54 19.16 -31.01
CA ALA A 106 18.75 19.46 -31.80
C ALA A 106 19.35 20.82 -31.37
N PRO A 107 20.68 20.97 -31.26
CA PRO A 107 21.74 19.98 -31.56
C PRO A 107 22.16 19.10 -30.38
N TYR A 108 21.50 19.13 -29.24
CA TYR A 108 21.93 18.51 -27.99
C TYR A 108 21.74 16.98 -27.96
N ILE A 109 20.71 16.45 -28.63
CA ILE A 109 20.56 15.01 -28.89
C ILE A 109 21.17 14.73 -30.27
N THR A 110 22.27 13.98 -30.24
CA THR A 110 23.03 13.72 -31.49
C THR A 110 22.64 12.41 -32.15
N ASP A 111 22.19 11.44 -31.35
CA ASP A 111 21.78 10.12 -31.83
C ASP A 111 20.44 9.70 -31.22
N VAL A 112 19.66 8.88 -31.92
CA VAL A 112 18.42 8.27 -31.37
C VAL A 112 18.71 7.33 -30.22
N ALA A 113 19.93 6.83 -30.08
CA ALA A 113 20.39 6.04 -28.96
C ALA A 113 20.52 6.86 -27.65
N ASP A 114 20.46 8.20 -27.71
CA ASP A 114 20.40 9.08 -26.54
C ASP A 114 19.00 9.10 -25.90
N ILE A 115 18.03 8.40 -26.51
CA ILE A 115 16.64 8.37 -26.08
C ILE A 115 16.27 6.95 -25.65
N PHE A 116 16.05 6.77 -24.36
CA PHE A 116 15.70 5.49 -23.71
C PHE A 116 14.19 5.43 -23.48
N GLY A 117 13.50 4.62 -24.28
CA GLY A 117 12.09 4.30 -24.05
C GLY A 117 11.91 3.12 -23.10
N ASN A 118 10.66 2.73 -22.87
CA ASN A 118 10.32 1.60 -21.99
C ASN A 118 11.06 0.32 -22.39
N ASP A 119 11.15 -0.01 -23.68
CA ASP A 119 11.79 -1.24 -24.14
C ASP A 119 13.31 -1.20 -23.95
N ASP A 120 13.93 -0.04 -24.11
CA ASP A 120 15.36 0.14 -23.88
C ASP A 120 15.69 -0.07 -22.39
N LEU A 121 14.89 0.53 -21.49
CA LEU A 121 15.07 0.39 -20.05
C LEU A 121 14.79 -1.04 -19.57
N ASN A 122 13.78 -1.71 -20.13
CA ASN A 122 13.53 -3.13 -19.85
C ASN A 122 14.72 -4.02 -20.28
N ASN A 123 15.35 -3.69 -21.40
CA ASN A 123 16.56 -4.40 -21.86
C ASN A 123 17.74 -4.17 -20.91
N LEU A 124 17.93 -2.94 -20.43
CA LEU A 124 18.95 -2.61 -19.43
C LEU A 124 18.70 -3.36 -18.10
N LEU A 125 17.47 -3.41 -17.62
CA LEU A 125 17.07 -4.17 -16.44
C LEU A 125 17.41 -5.65 -16.58
N GLY A 126 17.15 -6.24 -17.74
CA GLY A 126 17.49 -7.63 -18.03
C GLY A 126 18.99 -7.91 -18.01
N ARG A 127 19.83 -6.90 -18.29
CA ARG A 127 21.31 -7.00 -18.21
C ARG A 127 21.85 -6.73 -16.81
N HIS A 128 21.18 -5.88 -16.04
CA HIS A 128 21.62 -5.43 -14.70
C HIS A 128 20.67 -5.92 -13.60
N CYS A 129 20.62 -7.25 -13.39
CA CYS A 129 19.72 -7.88 -12.40
C CYS A 129 20.00 -7.45 -10.94
N ASP A 130 21.16 -6.89 -10.64
CA ASP A 130 21.47 -6.33 -9.33
C ASP A 130 20.73 -5.00 -9.10
N VAL A 131 20.56 -4.19 -10.14
CA VAL A 131 19.73 -2.97 -10.08
C VAL A 131 18.27 -3.34 -9.92
N GLU A 132 17.75 -4.30 -10.70
CA GLU A 132 16.36 -4.79 -10.59
C GLU A 132 15.98 -5.12 -9.14
N LYS A 133 16.81 -5.89 -8.45
CA LYS A 133 16.55 -6.35 -7.08
C LYS A 133 16.49 -5.22 -6.04
N GLN A 134 17.11 -4.08 -6.30
CA GLN A 134 17.03 -2.90 -5.44
C GLN A 134 15.66 -2.19 -5.54
N TYR A 135 14.97 -2.37 -6.69
CA TYR A 135 13.68 -1.75 -6.96
C TYR A 135 12.54 -2.75 -6.75
N TYR A 136 12.25 -3.01 -5.50
CA TYR A 136 11.26 -3.98 -5.02
C TYR A 136 9.91 -3.93 -5.76
N LYS A 137 9.39 -2.73 -6.05
CA LYS A 137 8.13 -2.56 -6.78
C LYS A 137 8.20 -3.13 -8.20
N LEU A 138 9.30 -2.87 -8.91
CA LEU A 138 9.50 -3.41 -10.26
C LEU A 138 9.60 -4.92 -10.24
N TRP A 139 10.39 -5.46 -9.33
CA TRP A 139 10.56 -6.90 -9.21
C TRP A 139 9.22 -7.60 -8.91
N LEU A 140 8.44 -7.09 -7.96
CA LEU A 140 7.12 -7.66 -7.64
C LEU A 140 6.11 -7.54 -8.78
N THR A 141 6.20 -6.51 -9.61
CA THR A 141 5.28 -6.28 -10.72
C THR A 141 5.75 -6.82 -12.05
N SER A 142 6.92 -7.48 -12.08
CA SER A 142 7.34 -8.19 -13.29
C SER A 142 6.28 -9.24 -13.66
N THR A 143 6.02 -9.41 -14.96
CA THR A 143 4.97 -10.32 -15.45
C THR A 143 5.12 -11.72 -14.88
N SER A 144 6.34 -12.25 -14.78
CA SER A 144 6.61 -13.57 -14.23
C SER A 144 6.28 -13.67 -12.72
N VAL A 145 6.50 -12.62 -11.96
CA VAL A 145 6.20 -12.57 -10.52
C VAL A 145 4.71 -12.36 -10.29
N LEU A 146 4.08 -11.44 -11.03
CA LEU A 146 2.63 -11.23 -10.96
C LEU A 146 1.85 -12.47 -11.34
N ASP A 147 2.23 -13.16 -12.42
CA ASP A 147 1.63 -14.43 -12.82
C ASP A 147 1.75 -15.46 -11.69
N ASN A 148 2.91 -15.54 -11.04
CA ASN A 148 3.09 -16.41 -9.88
C ASN A 148 2.19 -16.03 -8.71
N ILE A 149 2.03 -14.74 -8.42
CA ILE A 149 1.15 -14.26 -7.34
C ILE A 149 -0.31 -14.59 -7.66
N ILE A 150 -0.77 -14.31 -8.88
CA ILE A 150 -2.15 -14.52 -9.30
C ILE A 150 -2.51 -16.00 -9.39
N HIS A 151 -1.65 -16.83 -10.01
CA HIS A 151 -1.94 -18.24 -10.21
C HIS A 151 -1.72 -19.09 -8.96
N LYS A 152 -0.92 -18.63 -7.99
CA LYS A 152 -0.68 -19.31 -6.72
C LYS A 152 -1.60 -18.87 -5.58
N ALA A 153 -2.35 -17.78 -5.77
CA ALA A 153 -3.43 -17.43 -4.87
C ALA A 153 -4.62 -18.37 -5.14
N PRO A 154 -4.93 -19.35 -4.29
CA PRO A 154 -6.03 -20.24 -4.57
C PRO A 154 -7.35 -19.48 -4.47
N VAL A 155 -8.32 -19.97 -5.21
CA VAL A 155 -9.76 -19.72 -5.38
C VAL A 155 -10.54 -18.97 -4.28
N LEU A 156 -9.95 -18.64 -3.13
CA LEU A 156 -10.58 -17.93 -2.01
C LEU A 156 -10.38 -16.39 -2.05
N TRP A 157 -9.64 -15.87 -3.04
CA TRP A 157 -9.44 -14.44 -3.22
C TRP A 157 -10.06 -13.97 -4.54
N SER A 158 -11.37 -14.08 -4.65
CA SER A 158 -12.13 -13.45 -5.74
C SER A 158 -12.03 -11.92 -5.76
N ASP A 159 -11.43 -11.33 -4.72
CA ASP A 159 -11.34 -9.87 -4.54
C ASP A 159 -9.94 -9.28 -4.86
N PHE A 160 -8.97 -10.09 -5.31
CA PHE A 160 -7.67 -9.61 -5.77
C PHE A 160 -7.63 -9.52 -7.30
N GLU A 161 -8.17 -8.45 -7.79
CA GLU A 161 -7.90 -8.06 -9.18
C GLU A 161 -6.44 -7.60 -9.31
N LEU A 162 -5.84 -7.85 -10.47
CA LEU A 162 -4.46 -7.44 -10.78
C LEU A 162 -4.22 -5.95 -10.50
N GLU A 163 -5.22 -5.12 -10.75
CA GLU A 163 -5.16 -3.68 -10.52
C GLU A 163 -5.06 -3.33 -9.02
N ASP A 164 -5.73 -4.07 -8.13
CA ASP A 164 -5.62 -3.87 -6.67
C ASP A 164 -4.22 -4.22 -6.16
N ILE A 165 -3.62 -5.28 -6.67
CA ILE A 165 -2.24 -5.65 -6.32
C ILE A 165 -1.28 -4.54 -6.75
N LYS A 166 -1.38 -4.09 -8.00
CA LYS A 166 -0.57 -2.99 -8.52
C LYS A 166 -0.77 -1.70 -7.75
N ALA A 167 -2.02 -1.34 -7.44
CA ALA A 167 -2.33 -0.15 -6.65
C ALA A 167 -1.71 -0.21 -5.24
N ASN A 168 -1.84 -1.34 -4.56
CA ASN A 168 -1.22 -1.54 -3.25
C ASN A 168 0.31 -1.42 -3.30
N ILE A 169 0.94 -2.03 -4.31
CA ILE A 169 2.39 -1.95 -4.49
C ILE A 169 2.81 -0.51 -4.82
N SER A 170 2.08 0.21 -5.67
CA SER A 170 2.42 1.58 -6.09
C SER A 170 2.36 2.60 -4.96
N THR A 171 1.36 2.49 -4.08
CA THR A 171 1.18 3.42 -2.96
C THR A 171 2.08 3.10 -1.78
N TYR A 172 2.55 1.85 -1.64
CA TYR A 172 3.40 1.45 -0.54
C TYR A 172 4.75 2.17 -0.55
N VAL A 173 5.21 2.55 0.65
CA VAL A 173 6.54 3.13 0.87
C VAL A 173 7.38 2.16 1.67
N MET A 174 8.44 1.62 1.04
CA MET A 174 9.41 0.79 1.73
C MET A 174 10.04 1.58 2.89
N ASN A 175 10.09 0.94 4.04
CA ASN A 175 10.67 1.50 5.26
C ASN A 175 11.20 0.36 6.15
N ASP A 176 11.91 0.71 7.20
CA ASP A 176 12.56 -0.22 8.11
C ASP A 176 11.61 -1.27 8.71
N SER A 177 10.30 -0.97 8.77
CA SER A 177 9.30 -1.92 9.29
C SER A 177 9.12 -3.12 8.37
N PHE A 178 9.27 -2.96 7.05
CA PHE A 178 9.23 -4.07 6.11
C PHE A 178 10.42 -5.00 6.30
N ASP A 179 11.63 -4.44 6.33
CA ASP A 179 12.85 -5.22 6.51
C ASP A 179 12.87 -5.94 7.85
N ASN A 180 12.43 -5.25 8.92
CA ASN A 180 12.31 -5.83 10.25
C ASN A 180 11.28 -6.98 10.27
N ALA A 181 10.09 -6.77 9.73
CA ALA A 181 9.05 -7.80 9.68
C ALA A 181 9.49 -9.01 8.83
N ARG A 182 10.15 -8.75 7.69
CA ARG A 182 10.71 -9.79 6.81
C ARG A 182 11.80 -10.60 7.53
N GLN A 183 12.70 -9.94 8.24
CA GLN A 183 13.74 -10.60 9.02
C GLN A 183 13.17 -11.46 10.15
N ILE A 184 12.16 -10.96 10.88
CA ILE A 184 11.46 -11.71 11.91
C ILE A 184 10.78 -12.94 11.29
N LEU A 185 10.07 -12.77 10.18
CA LEU A 185 9.39 -13.86 9.48
C LEU A 185 10.36 -14.92 8.98
N CYS A 186 11.52 -14.53 8.45
CA CYS A 186 12.58 -15.42 8.00
C CYS A 186 13.18 -16.23 9.17
N ASN A 187 13.38 -15.59 10.33
CA ASN A 187 14.01 -16.21 11.49
C ASN A 187 13.07 -17.15 12.26
N HIS A 188 11.79 -16.82 12.31
CA HIS A 188 10.80 -17.49 13.15
C HIS A 188 9.71 -18.22 12.38
N ASN A 189 9.65 -18.10 11.06
CA ASN A 189 8.58 -18.58 10.16
C ASN A 189 7.20 -17.98 10.48
N TYR A 190 7.08 -17.05 11.42
CA TYR A 190 5.88 -16.27 11.67
C TYR A 190 6.23 -14.85 12.14
N VAL A 191 5.28 -13.92 11.93
CA VAL A 191 5.38 -12.53 12.38
C VAL A 191 4.02 -12.03 12.86
N ILE A 192 4.01 -11.29 13.96
CA ILE A 192 2.84 -10.59 14.47
C ILE A 192 3.04 -9.09 14.24
N ILE A 193 2.29 -8.53 13.31
CA ILE A 193 2.32 -7.10 13.00
C ILE A 193 1.28 -6.40 13.87
N SER A 194 1.71 -5.56 14.79
CA SER A 194 0.82 -4.83 15.69
C SER A 194 0.95 -3.31 15.51
N GLY A 195 -0.09 -2.57 15.87
CA GLY A 195 -0.09 -1.11 15.82
C GLY A 195 -1.51 -0.53 15.86
N ILE A 196 -1.61 0.80 15.88
CA ILE A 196 -2.88 1.52 15.90
C ILE A 196 -3.71 1.27 14.62
N PRO A 197 -5.04 1.43 14.67
CA PRO A 197 -5.89 1.35 13.48
C PRO A 197 -5.44 2.33 12.38
N GLY A 198 -5.45 1.86 11.12
CA GLY A 198 -5.16 2.69 9.95
C GLY A 198 -3.68 2.97 9.67
N ILE A 199 -2.74 2.40 10.44
CA ILE A 199 -1.30 2.63 10.26
C ILE A 199 -0.69 1.85 9.07
N GLY A 200 -1.40 0.92 8.46
CA GLY A 200 -0.90 0.13 7.34
C GLY A 200 -0.47 -1.31 7.68
N LYS A 201 -0.95 -1.90 8.79
CA LYS A 201 -0.64 -3.29 9.17
C LYS A 201 -0.97 -4.29 8.08
N THR A 202 -2.19 -4.24 7.57
CA THR A 202 -2.67 -5.12 6.50
C THR A 202 -1.90 -4.88 5.21
N THR A 203 -1.52 -3.63 4.92
CA THR A 203 -0.70 -3.28 3.75
C THR A 203 0.69 -3.92 3.86
N LEU A 204 1.37 -3.78 5.02
CA LEU A 204 2.66 -4.42 5.26
C LEU A 204 2.55 -5.95 5.14
N ALA A 205 1.51 -6.55 5.73
CA ALA A 205 1.26 -7.99 5.63
C ALA A 205 1.12 -8.44 4.17
N ARG A 206 0.33 -7.73 3.36
CA ARG A 206 0.16 -8.00 1.92
C ARG A 206 1.49 -7.92 1.18
N MET A 207 2.31 -6.91 1.47
CA MET A 207 3.62 -6.78 0.84
C MET A 207 4.56 -7.96 1.18
N LEU A 208 4.53 -8.46 2.42
CA LEU A 208 5.26 -9.67 2.81
C LEU A 208 4.72 -10.92 2.10
N ILE A 209 3.40 -11.05 1.95
CA ILE A 209 2.79 -12.16 1.20
C ILE A 209 3.28 -12.15 -0.25
N TYR A 210 3.26 -10.98 -0.91
CA TYR A 210 3.73 -10.85 -2.29
C TYR A 210 5.22 -11.21 -2.40
N ASP A 211 6.05 -10.76 -1.45
CA ASP A 211 7.48 -11.12 -1.39
C ASP A 211 7.68 -12.64 -1.30
N TYR A 212 6.95 -13.32 -0.43
CA TYR A 212 7.06 -14.77 -0.25
C TYR A 212 6.57 -15.55 -1.47
N LEU A 213 5.43 -15.16 -2.06
CA LEU A 213 4.92 -15.77 -3.29
C LEU A 213 5.89 -15.57 -4.47
N ALA A 214 6.48 -14.40 -4.58
CA ALA A 214 7.50 -14.10 -5.58
C ALA A 214 8.76 -14.95 -5.37
N ASN A 215 9.14 -15.25 -4.13
CA ASN A 215 10.29 -16.08 -3.75
C ASN A 215 9.99 -17.59 -3.72
N GLY A 216 8.94 -18.02 -4.40
CA GLY A 216 8.69 -19.45 -4.66
C GLY A 216 7.80 -20.15 -3.66
N PHE A 217 7.09 -19.44 -2.79
CA PHE A 217 5.95 -20.01 -2.08
C PHE A 217 4.82 -20.28 -3.07
N GLU A 218 4.13 -21.40 -2.90
CA GLU A 218 3.23 -21.96 -3.92
C GLU A 218 1.76 -21.69 -3.62
N GLU A 219 1.41 -21.58 -2.35
CA GLU A 219 0.01 -21.41 -1.94
C GLU A 219 -0.11 -20.30 -0.88
N PHE A 220 -1.12 -19.48 -1.05
CA PHE A 220 -1.52 -18.49 -0.08
C PHE A 220 -2.87 -18.88 0.57
N ILE A 221 -2.95 -18.80 1.90
CA ILE A 221 -4.12 -19.20 2.68
C ILE A 221 -4.52 -18.04 3.57
N ASN A 222 -5.67 -17.42 3.26
CA ASN A 222 -6.27 -16.41 4.11
C ASN A 222 -7.17 -17.10 5.16
N ILE A 223 -6.91 -16.83 6.43
CA ILE A 223 -7.66 -17.38 7.54
C ILE A 223 -8.75 -16.37 7.92
N SER A 224 -10.00 -16.74 7.68
CA SER A 224 -11.15 -15.95 8.09
C SER A 224 -11.90 -16.68 9.22
N GLY A 225 -11.83 -16.14 10.43
CA GLY A 225 -12.54 -16.63 11.60
C GLY A 225 -11.79 -17.73 12.39
N ASP A 226 -11.84 -19.00 12.00
CA ASP A 226 -11.29 -20.10 12.80
C ASP A 226 -9.93 -20.59 12.28
N ILE A 227 -8.98 -20.72 13.21
CA ILE A 227 -7.64 -21.27 12.96
C ILE A 227 -7.68 -22.76 12.52
N ASP A 228 -8.75 -23.49 12.84
CA ASP A 228 -8.92 -24.88 12.42
C ASP A 228 -8.98 -25.01 10.89
N THR A 229 -9.42 -23.96 10.19
CA THR A 229 -9.39 -23.91 8.73
C THR A 229 -7.95 -23.96 8.20
N ALA A 230 -7.03 -23.23 8.83
CA ALA A 230 -5.62 -23.26 8.46
C ALA A 230 -5.01 -24.65 8.67
N ALA A 231 -5.34 -25.32 9.78
CA ALA A 231 -4.86 -26.67 10.09
C ALA A 231 -5.34 -27.70 9.06
N LYS A 232 -6.59 -27.57 8.56
CA LYS A 232 -7.14 -28.43 7.50
C LYS A 232 -6.47 -28.22 6.13
N LEU A 233 -6.02 -27.00 5.84
CA LEU A 233 -5.38 -26.62 4.57
C LEU A 233 -3.85 -26.78 4.61
N PHE A 234 -3.29 -27.20 5.72
CA PHE A 234 -1.86 -27.42 5.87
C PHE A 234 -1.39 -28.62 5.05
N LYS A 235 -0.47 -28.42 4.11
CA LYS A 235 0.12 -29.45 3.25
C LYS A 235 1.62 -29.54 3.51
N ARG A 236 2.13 -30.71 3.90
CA ARG A 236 3.55 -30.88 4.26
C ARG A 236 4.53 -30.71 3.11
N ASP A 237 4.09 -31.02 1.90
CA ASP A 237 4.88 -31.03 0.66
C ASP A 237 4.84 -29.71 -0.13
N LYS A 238 4.14 -28.70 0.39
CA LYS A 238 3.96 -27.41 -0.28
C LYS A 238 4.56 -26.24 0.51
N LYS A 239 5.11 -25.27 -0.20
CA LYS A 239 5.47 -23.98 0.40
C LYS A 239 4.22 -23.10 0.51
N GLN A 240 3.78 -22.78 1.74
CA GLN A 240 2.52 -22.11 2.01
C GLN A 240 2.70 -20.86 2.86
N VAL A 241 2.03 -19.76 2.49
CA VAL A 241 1.90 -18.55 3.29
C VAL A 241 0.50 -18.50 3.89
N PHE A 242 0.43 -18.45 5.21
CA PHE A 242 -0.81 -18.27 5.97
C PHE A 242 -0.91 -16.81 6.41
N PHE A 243 -2.11 -16.26 6.33
CA PHE A 243 -2.40 -14.90 6.77
C PHE A 243 -3.65 -14.85 7.63
N PHE A 244 -3.57 -14.18 8.76
CA PHE A 244 -4.69 -13.95 9.64
C PHE A 244 -4.77 -12.46 10.00
N ASP A 245 -5.69 -11.76 9.33
CA ASP A 245 -5.90 -10.33 9.56
C ASP A 245 -6.71 -10.10 10.84
N ASP A 246 -6.30 -9.14 11.65
CA ASP A 246 -6.90 -8.75 12.94
C ASP A 246 -7.30 -9.96 13.82
N PHE A 247 -6.38 -10.93 13.95
CA PHE A 247 -6.64 -12.28 14.48
C PHE A 247 -7.21 -12.33 15.91
N LEU A 248 -7.06 -11.26 16.68
CA LEU A 248 -7.66 -11.11 17.99
C LEU A 248 -8.95 -10.26 17.99
N GLY A 249 -9.29 -9.63 16.84
CA GLY A 249 -10.44 -8.74 16.75
C GLY A 249 -11.79 -9.44 16.61
N ALA A 250 -11.83 -10.57 15.89
CA ALA A 250 -13.07 -11.25 15.54
C ALA A 250 -13.34 -12.55 16.31
N SER A 251 -12.32 -13.29 16.72
CA SER A 251 -12.47 -14.71 17.08
C SER A 251 -12.20 -15.05 18.55
N VAL A 252 -11.52 -14.16 19.28
CA VAL A 252 -11.08 -14.50 20.65
C VAL A 252 -12.21 -14.43 21.64
N PHE A 253 -13.25 -13.70 21.31
CA PHE A 253 -14.35 -13.40 22.22
C PHE A 253 -15.59 -14.29 22.04
N GLU A 254 -15.67 -15.10 20.98
CA GLU A 254 -16.86 -15.93 20.71
C GLU A 254 -16.92 -17.26 21.48
N ASP A 255 -15.76 -17.88 21.88
CA ASP A 255 -15.71 -19.24 22.46
C ASP A 255 -15.03 -19.38 23.84
N GLY A 256 -15.10 -18.41 24.76
CA GLY A 256 -14.41 -18.53 26.05
C GLY A 256 -12.88 -18.43 25.98
N GLY A 257 -12.36 -18.08 24.82
CA GLY A 257 -10.96 -17.65 24.59
C GLY A 257 -9.87 -18.69 24.79
N THR A 258 -10.03 -19.66 25.67
CA THR A 258 -8.99 -20.64 26.02
C THR A 258 -8.75 -21.65 24.89
N GLY A 259 -9.79 -22.06 24.18
CA GLY A 259 -9.69 -22.98 23.04
C GLY A 259 -8.97 -22.38 21.85
N PHE A 260 -9.33 -21.16 21.47
CA PHE A 260 -8.70 -20.45 20.36
C PHE A 260 -7.21 -20.21 20.62
N ALA A 261 -6.85 -19.67 21.79
CA ALA A 261 -5.45 -19.42 22.14
C ALA A 261 -4.60 -20.70 22.07
N GLN A 262 -5.12 -21.81 22.54
CA GLN A 262 -4.42 -23.09 22.49
C GLN A 262 -4.24 -23.61 21.06
N LYS A 263 -5.27 -23.49 20.21
CA LYS A 263 -5.21 -23.88 18.79
C LYS A 263 -4.19 -23.02 18.03
N LEU A 264 -4.24 -21.70 18.23
CA LEU A 264 -3.29 -20.76 17.62
C LEU A 264 -1.85 -21.07 18.03
N LEU A 265 -1.59 -21.27 19.32
CA LEU A 265 -0.26 -21.65 19.81
C LEU A 265 0.22 -22.98 19.22
N THR A 266 -0.66 -23.95 19.12
CA THR A 266 -0.34 -25.24 18.50
C THR A 266 0.03 -25.08 17.02
N PHE A 267 -0.72 -24.25 16.29
CA PHE A 267 -0.43 -23.95 14.89
C PHE A 267 0.89 -23.18 14.74
N ILE A 268 1.14 -22.18 15.59
CA ILE A 268 2.42 -21.45 15.58
C ILE A 268 3.61 -22.40 15.86
N ARG A 269 3.49 -23.35 16.81
CA ARG A 269 4.55 -24.34 17.07
C ARG A 269 4.82 -25.21 15.83
N GLN A 270 3.77 -25.62 15.12
CA GLN A 270 3.90 -26.40 13.89
C GLN A 270 4.60 -25.58 12.79
N ILE A 271 4.24 -24.31 12.61
CA ILE A 271 4.88 -23.41 11.66
C ILE A 271 6.37 -23.16 11.99
N LYS A 272 6.71 -22.94 13.26
CA LYS A 272 8.10 -22.70 13.68
C LYS A 272 9.07 -23.78 13.23
N THR A 273 8.63 -25.01 13.14
CA THR A 273 9.47 -26.17 12.82
C THR A 273 9.58 -26.45 11.33
N ASP A 274 8.81 -25.77 10.47
CA ASP A 274 8.71 -26.05 9.04
C ASP A 274 9.05 -24.79 8.21
N LYS A 275 10.25 -24.75 7.65
CA LYS A 275 10.74 -23.66 6.79
C LYS A 275 9.97 -23.49 5.47
N SER A 276 9.14 -24.46 5.11
CA SER A 276 8.26 -24.35 3.96
C SER A 276 6.96 -23.58 4.26
N LYS A 277 6.82 -23.08 5.48
CA LYS A 277 5.64 -22.37 5.94
C LYS A 277 6.00 -20.97 6.42
N ALA A 278 5.12 -20.03 6.15
CA ALA A 278 5.18 -18.67 6.68
C ALA A 278 3.80 -18.30 7.25
N PHE A 279 3.76 -17.66 8.42
CA PHE A 279 2.52 -17.25 9.04
C PHE A 279 2.58 -15.78 9.43
N ILE A 280 1.73 -14.98 8.82
CA ILE A 280 1.64 -13.54 9.01
C ILE A 280 0.34 -13.23 9.74
N LEU A 281 0.45 -12.56 10.87
CA LEU A 281 -0.69 -12.16 11.71
C LEU A 281 -0.69 -10.65 11.87
N THR A 282 -1.87 -10.03 11.81
CA THR A 282 -2.04 -8.62 12.18
C THR A 282 -2.95 -8.50 13.40
N THR A 283 -2.71 -7.50 14.23
CA THR A 283 -3.58 -7.19 15.36
C THR A 283 -3.43 -5.75 15.83
N ARG A 284 -4.31 -5.30 16.70
CA ARG A 284 -4.18 -4.02 17.42
C ARG A 284 -3.35 -4.23 18.67
N GLU A 285 -2.45 -3.28 18.96
CA GLU A 285 -1.48 -3.44 20.04
C GLU A 285 -2.13 -3.65 21.41
N TYR A 286 -3.17 -2.89 21.70
CA TYR A 286 -3.89 -3.01 22.98
C TYR A 286 -4.62 -4.36 23.13
N ILE A 287 -5.12 -4.94 22.02
CA ILE A 287 -5.77 -6.26 22.04
C ILE A 287 -4.74 -7.36 22.34
N LEU A 288 -3.54 -7.24 21.78
CA LEU A 288 -2.46 -8.19 22.07
C LEU A 288 -2.04 -8.13 23.54
N ALA A 289 -1.94 -6.92 24.10
CA ALA A 289 -1.64 -6.73 25.51
C ALA A 289 -2.74 -7.30 26.43
N GLU A 290 -4.01 -7.08 26.08
CA GLU A 290 -5.17 -7.62 26.79
C GLU A 290 -5.21 -9.15 26.73
N ALA A 291 -5.01 -9.74 25.55
CA ALA A 291 -4.95 -11.19 25.38
C ALA A 291 -3.87 -11.86 26.24
N ARG A 292 -2.72 -11.20 26.41
CA ARG A 292 -1.65 -11.70 27.32
C ARG A 292 -2.04 -11.68 28.78
N THR A 293 -2.84 -10.73 29.19
CA THR A 293 -3.32 -10.64 30.57
C THR A 293 -4.32 -11.75 30.87
N HIS A 294 -5.15 -12.09 29.89
CA HIS A 294 -6.20 -13.11 30.05
C HIS A 294 -5.73 -14.54 29.75
N TYR A 295 -4.68 -14.71 28.91
CA TYR A 295 -4.19 -16.05 28.54
C TYR A 295 -2.78 -16.30 29.04
N GLU A 296 -2.68 -16.95 30.19
CA GLU A 296 -1.40 -17.31 30.82
C GLU A 296 -0.47 -18.10 29.88
N LYS A 297 -1.04 -18.95 29.02
CA LYS A 297 -0.28 -19.70 28.00
C LYS A 297 0.34 -18.81 26.92
N MET A 298 -0.33 -17.72 26.52
CA MET A 298 0.25 -16.76 25.59
C MET A 298 1.44 -16.01 26.20
N ARG A 299 1.41 -15.78 27.51
CA ARG A 299 2.50 -15.14 28.25
C ARG A 299 3.72 -16.06 28.39
N THR A 300 3.50 -17.35 28.67
CA THR A 300 4.58 -18.32 28.89
C THR A 300 5.28 -18.76 27.59
N GLU A 301 4.61 -18.77 26.46
CA GLU A 301 5.14 -19.22 25.16
C GLU A 301 6.01 -18.18 24.44
N ASN A 302 6.16 -16.98 25.01
CA ASN A 302 6.98 -15.90 24.46
C ASN A 302 6.69 -15.61 22.96
N ILE A 303 5.39 -15.52 22.61
CA ILE A 303 4.93 -15.24 21.22
C ILE A 303 5.52 -13.93 20.70
N GLU A 304 5.83 -13.00 21.58
CA GLU A 304 6.34 -11.67 21.24
C GLU A 304 7.73 -11.66 20.61
N ILE A 305 8.45 -12.78 20.62
CA ILE A 305 9.76 -12.85 19.97
C ILE A 305 9.67 -12.57 18.46
N ALA A 306 8.49 -12.75 17.88
CA ALA A 306 8.20 -12.49 16.48
C ALA A 306 7.25 -11.28 16.27
N LYS A 307 7.25 -10.32 17.21
CA LYS A 307 6.43 -9.12 17.13
C LYS A 307 7.13 -8.01 16.36
N CYS A 308 6.45 -7.47 15.36
CA CYS A 308 6.81 -6.25 14.67
C CYS A 308 5.78 -5.16 15.01
N ILE A 309 6.23 -4.08 15.64
CA ILE A 309 5.36 -2.96 16.01
C ILE A 309 5.45 -1.88 14.90
N LEU A 310 4.29 -1.54 14.32
CA LEU A 310 4.17 -0.37 13.48
C LEU A 310 3.81 0.84 14.34
N ASP A 311 4.69 1.82 14.35
CA ASP A 311 4.48 3.10 15.04
C ASP A 311 4.62 4.27 14.06
N VAL A 312 3.61 5.14 14.02
CA VAL A 312 3.67 6.41 13.23
C VAL A 312 4.80 7.31 13.72
N GLY A 313 5.14 7.24 15.01
CA GLY A 313 6.26 7.97 15.60
C GLY A 313 7.61 7.57 15.00
N ALA A 314 7.75 6.31 14.59
CA ALA A 314 8.94 5.80 13.92
C ALA A 314 9.04 6.21 12.44
N TYR A 315 7.93 6.67 11.83
CA TYR A 315 7.96 7.14 10.44
C TYR A 315 8.71 8.45 10.35
N THR A 316 9.84 8.43 9.68
CA THR A 316 10.59 9.66 9.39
C THR A 316 9.73 10.64 8.57
N ARG A 317 10.09 11.92 8.63
CA ARG A 317 9.42 12.94 7.81
C ARG A 317 9.45 12.59 6.32
N ALA A 318 10.53 11.99 5.85
CA ALA A 318 10.68 11.55 4.46
C ALA A 318 9.68 10.42 4.14
N VAL A 319 9.52 9.44 5.01
CA VAL A 319 8.53 8.35 4.83
C VAL A 319 7.11 8.93 4.80
N LYS A 320 6.75 9.82 5.74
CA LYS A 320 5.44 10.48 5.75
C LYS A 320 5.16 11.28 4.48
N ALA A 321 6.17 12.01 3.98
CA ALA A 321 6.07 12.77 2.75
C ALA A 321 5.92 11.84 1.51
N LYS A 322 6.67 10.75 1.45
CA LYS A 322 6.55 9.75 0.36
C LYS A 322 5.18 9.08 0.35
N ILE A 323 4.62 8.73 1.52
CA ILE A 323 3.26 8.18 1.62
C ILE A 323 2.24 9.18 1.05
N LEU A 324 2.26 10.43 1.51
CA LEU A 324 1.36 11.47 0.99
C LEU A 324 1.52 11.63 -0.53
N TYR A 325 2.76 11.72 -1.01
CA TYR A 325 3.05 11.88 -2.41
C TYR A 325 2.56 10.71 -3.27
N ASN A 326 2.76 9.45 -2.82
CA ASN A 326 2.33 8.27 -3.55
C ASN A 326 0.81 8.22 -3.71
N HIS A 327 0.05 8.56 -2.67
CA HIS A 327 -1.42 8.66 -2.74
C HIS A 327 -1.85 9.77 -3.71
N MET A 328 -1.21 10.95 -3.66
CA MET A 328 -1.52 12.06 -4.58
C MET A 328 -1.23 11.69 -6.04
N ALA A 329 -0.09 11.06 -6.30
CA ALA A 329 0.30 10.65 -7.65
C ALA A 329 -0.59 9.52 -8.18
N ASN A 330 -0.98 8.57 -7.33
CA ASN A 330 -1.89 7.49 -7.70
C ASN A 330 -3.30 8.00 -8.03
N ALA A 331 -3.82 8.93 -7.23
CA ALA A 331 -5.13 9.55 -7.44
C ALA A 331 -5.19 10.51 -8.63
N GLN A 332 -4.04 10.86 -9.23
CA GLN A 332 -3.93 11.77 -10.38
C GLN A 332 -4.64 13.12 -10.12
N LEU A 333 -4.34 13.73 -8.97
CA LEU A 333 -4.93 15.01 -8.59
C LEU A 333 -4.73 16.07 -9.69
N PRO A 334 -5.77 16.84 -10.05
CA PRO A 334 -5.64 17.97 -10.96
C PRO A 334 -4.63 19.01 -10.47
N GLN A 335 -4.01 19.71 -11.40
CA GLN A 335 -2.95 20.68 -11.11
C GLN A 335 -3.36 21.76 -10.10
N GLU A 336 -4.61 22.17 -10.11
CA GLU A 336 -5.16 23.18 -9.19
C GLU A 336 -5.06 22.72 -7.72
N TYR A 337 -5.38 21.44 -7.42
CA TYR A 337 -5.25 20.88 -6.08
C TYR A 337 -3.78 20.67 -5.68
N ILE A 338 -2.93 20.24 -6.62
CA ILE A 338 -1.49 20.12 -6.38
C ILE A 338 -0.89 21.47 -6.02
N THR A 339 -1.32 22.55 -6.71
CA THR A 339 -0.87 23.91 -6.41
C THR A 339 -1.19 24.31 -4.97
N GLN A 340 -2.34 23.91 -4.43
CA GLN A 340 -2.70 24.19 -3.03
C GLN A 340 -1.78 23.47 -2.02
N PHE A 341 -1.31 22.27 -2.32
CA PHE A 341 -0.31 21.58 -1.51
C PHE A 341 1.03 22.30 -1.53
N LEU A 342 1.45 22.81 -2.68
CA LEU A 342 2.75 23.46 -2.87
C LEU A 342 2.77 24.88 -2.32
N LYS A 343 1.62 25.58 -2.34
CA LYS A 343 1.47 26.93 -1.82
C LYS A 343 1.91 26.98 -0.35
N ASP A 344 2.82 27.87 -0.02
CA ASP A 344 3.37 28.07 1.33
C ASP A 344 3.86 26.76 2.01
N ARG A 345 4.17 25.74 1.21
CA ARG A 345 4.56 24.40 1.66
C ARG A 345 3.50 23.74 2.55
N ASN A 346 2.23 23.88 2.19
CA ASN A 346 1.09 23.34 2.95
C ASN A 346 1.18 21.83 3.22
N TYR A 347 1.85 21.05 2.37
CA TYR A 347 2.14 19.64 2.63
C TYR A 347 2.83 19.39 3.98
N ASN A 348 3.62 20.36 4.48
CA ASN A 348 4.27 20.24 5.79
C ASN A 348 3.27 20.22 6.95
N LEU A 349 2.12 20.88 6.79
CA LEU A 349 1.06 20.87 7.80
C LEU A 349 0.44 19.49 7.95
N ILE A 350 0.44 18.70 6.87
CA ILE A 350 -0.08 17.34 6.86
C ILE A 350 0.95 16.38 7.43
N ILE A 351 2.17 16.36 6.89
CA ILE A 351 3.20 15.40 7.30
C ILE A 351 3.69 15.59 8.74
N ASN A 352 3.59 16.80 9.27
CA ASN A 352 3.96 17.12 10.66
C ASN A 352 2.75 17.16 11.62
N HIS A 353 1.55 16.84 11.14
CA HIS A 353 0.35 16.85 11.99
C HIS A 353 0.44 15.75 13.06
N HIS A 354 0.04 16.06 14.31
CA HIS A 354 0.08 15.09 15.41
C HIS A 354 -0.84 13.88 15.18
N ASN A 355 -1.96 14.08 14.47
CA ASN A 355 -2.88 13.01 14.04
C ASN A 355 -2.56 12.49 12.63
N TYR A 356 -1.29 12.59 12.17
CA TYR A 356 -0.92 12.00 10.89
C TYR A 356 -1.26 10.50 10.87
N ASN A 357 -2.07 10.10 9.89
CA ASN A 357 -2.47 8.72 9.73
C ASN A 357 -2.64 8.39 8.24
N PRO A 358 -1.97 7.35 7.72
CA PRO A 358 -2.10 6.94 6.31
C PRO A 358 -3.54 6.70 5.85
N ARG A 359 -4.40 6.17 6.72
CA ARG A 359 -5.82 5.92 6.41
C ARG A 359 -6.60 7.22 6.14
N ILE A 360 -6.26 8.31 6.85
CA ILE A 360 -6.90 9.61 6.58
C ILE A 360 -6.48 10.10 5.20
N ILE A 361 -5.21 9.93 4.85
CA ILE A 361 -4.68 10.30 3.53
C ILE A 361 -5.36 9.48 2.44
N GLU A 362 -5.39 8.15 2.57
CA GLU A 362 -6.08 7.23 1.66
C GLU A 362 -7.55 7.62 1.48
N THR A 363 -8.26 7.85 2.60
CA THR A 363 -9.69 8.19 2.56
C THR A 363 -9.93 9.52 1.87
N TYR A 364 -9.12 10.53 2.15
CA TYR A 364 -9.29 11.84 1.55
C TYR A 364 -8.90 11.88 0.08
N ILE A 365 -7.79 11.26 -0.27
CA ILE A 365 -7.18 11.34 -1.61
C ILE A 365 -7.68 10.21 -2.51
N ASP A 366 -7.44 8.93 -2.19
CA ASP A 366 -7.74 7.81 -3.10
C ASP A 366 -9.22 7.54 -3.21
N LYS A 367 -9.96 7.60 -2.07
CA LYS A 367 -11.43 7.44 -2.09
C LYS A 367 -12.16 8.66 -2.65
N GLY A 368 -11.42 9.70 -3.01
CA GLY A 368 -11.90 10.84 -3.80
C GLY A 368 -12.83 11.78 -3.06
N LEU A 369 -12.71 11.93 -1.73
CA LEU A 369 -13.51 12.89 -0.97
C LEU A 369 -13.30 14.32 -1.44
N TRP A 370 -12.10 14.63 -1.92
CA TRP A 370 -11.75 15.92 -2.49
C TRP A 370 -12.58 16.30 -3.73
N LYS A 371 -13.15 15.34 -4.46
CA LYS A 371 -13.90 15.59 -5.72
C LYS A 371 -15.14 16.46 -5.55
N SER A 372 -15.67 16.53 -4.33
CA SER A 372 -16.82 17.36 -3.98
C SER A 372 -16.44 18.69 -3.32
N ILE A 373 -15.14 19.05 -3.33
CA ILE A 373 -14.61 20.22 -2.62
C ILE A 373 -13.86 21.08 -3.63
N ASP A 374 -14.14 22.39 -3.61
CA ASP A 374 -13.41 23.34 -4.44
C ASP A 374 -11.93 23.38 -4.07
N SER A 375 -11.06 23.62 -5.05
CA SER A 375 -9.61 23.65 -4.85
C SER A 375 -9.17 24.62 -3.74
N ASP A 376 -9.84 25.76 -3.58
CA ASP A 376 -9.53 26.75 -2.53
C ASP A 376 -9.81 26.23 -1.13
N ASN A 377 -10.83 25.38 -0.96
CA ASN A 377 -11.22 24.79 0.31
C ASN A 377 -10.53 23.45 0.59
N PHE A 378 -9.81 22.91 -0.37
CA PHE A 378 -9.19 21.59 -0.30
C PHE A 378 -8.28 21.42 0.92
N MET A 379 -7.32 22.33 1.12
CA MET A 379 -6.38 22.25 2.23
C MET A 379 -7.02 22.50 3.59
N SER A 380 -8.03 23.37 3.68
CA SER A 380 -8.76 23.62 4.91
C SER A 380 -9.55 22.39 5.36
N GLN A 381 -10.19 21.70 4.43
CA GLN A 381 -10.93 20.46 4.69
C GLN A 381 -10.00 19.32 5.08
N PHE A 382 -8.85 19.18 4.41
CA PHE A 382 -7.87 18.17 4.78
C PHE A 382 -7.34 18.38 6.22
N LYS A 383 -7.01 19.61 6.58
CA LYS A 383 -6.61 19.96 7.96
C LYS A 383 -7.73 19.68 8.95
N HIS A 384 -8.96 20.00 8.60
CA HIS A 384 -10.13 19.75 9.44
C HIS A 384 -10.29 18.24 9.71
N LEU A 385 -10.15 17.37 8.70
CA LEU A 385 -10.17 15.92 8.87
C LEU A 385 -9.02 15.40 9.75
N LEU A 386 -7.82 15.94 9.61
CA LEU A 386 -6.70 15.59 10.48
C LEU A 386 -6.93 16.02 11.93
N SER A 387 -7.53 17.20 12.13
CA SER A 387 -7.85 17.71 13.47
C SER A 387 -9.02 16.99 14.12
N HIS A 388 -9.94 16.47 13.30
CA HIS A 388 -11.15 15.77 13.73
C HIS A 388 -11.24 14.39 13.04
N PRO A 389 -10.39 13.43 13.39
CA PRO A 389 -10.31 12.15 12.71
C PRO A 389 -11.61 11.34 12.77
N PHE A 390 -12.51 11.65 13.72
CA PHE A 390 -13.84 11.04 13.79
C PHE A 390 -14.71 11.33 12.56
N LEU A 391 -14.50 12.47 11.87
CA LEU A 391 -15.23 12.81 10.65
C LEU A 391 -14.96 11.81 9.50
N VAL A 392 -13.82 11.14 9.52
CA VAL A 392 -13.57 10.03 8.58
C VAL A 392 -14.57 8.89 8.80
N TRP A 393 -15.00 8.71 10.04
CA TRP A 393 -16.03 7.73 10.41
C TRP A 393 -17.44 8.19 9.99
N GLU A 394 -17.74 9.48 10.11
CA GLU A 394 -19.00 10.07 9.65
C GLU A 394 -19.15 9.87 8.13
N MET A 395 -18.13 10.20 7.36
CA MET A 395 -18.13 9.98 5.91
C MET A 395 -18.16 8.49 5.53
N ALA A 396 -17.55 7.62 6.33
CA ALA A 396 -17.67 6.18 6.17
C ALA A 396 -19.10 5.71 6.48
N PHE A 397 -19.73 6.27 7.52
CA PHE A 397 -21.13 6.01 7.86
C PHE A 397 -22.08 6.39 6.72
N ASP A 398 -21.91 7.56 6.11
CA ASP A 398 -22.75 8.04 5.01
C ASP A 398 -22.73 7.12 3.79
N LYS A 399 -21.64 6.41 3.58
CA LYS A 399 -21.46 5.46 2.48
C LYS A 399 -21.95 4.04 2.80
N LEU A 400 -22.32 3.76 4.05
CA LEU A 400 -22.82 2.44 4.42
C LEU A 400 -24.17 2.14 3.75
N PRO A 401 -24.46 0.86 3.45
CA PRO A 401 -25.80 0.41 3.14
C PRO A 401 -26.79 0.78 4.25
N ASN A 402 -28.05 1.02 3.89
CA ASN A 402 -29.06 1.43 4.86
C ASN A 402 -29.22 0.43 6.00
N GLU A 403 -29.09 -0.86 5.73
CA GLU A 403 -29.12 -1.93 6.70
C GLU A 403 -28.07 -1.73 7.80
N CYS A 404 -26.85 -1.38 7.41
CA CYS A 404 -25.75 -1.11 8.33
C CYS A 404 -25.97 0.18 9.12
N LYS A 405 -26.47 1.24 8.47
CA LYS A 405 -26.78 2.51 9.14
C LYS A 405 -27.81 2.34 10.23
N TYR A 406 -28.90 1.66 9.92
CA TYR A 406 -29.96 1.42 10.91
C TYR A 406 -29.50 0.48 12.02
N ALA A 407 -28.73 -0.54 11.71
CA ALA A 407 -28.14 -1.39 12.73
C ALA A 407 -27.26 -0.60 13.72
N LEU A 408 -26.42 0.33 13.23
CA LEU A 408 -25.63 1.21 14.07
C LEU A 408 -26.48 2.19 14.89
N LEU A 409 -27.50 2.80 14.29
CA LEU A 409 -28.39 3.72 14.99
C LEU A 409 -29.14 3.00 16.13
N ILE A 410 -29.61 1.79 15.89
CA ILE A 410 -30.23 0.95 16.92
C ILE A 410 -29.22 0.66 18.03
N LEU A 411 -28.01 0.22 17.67
CA LEU A 411 -26.96 -0.05 18.64
C LEU A 411 -26.65 1.16 19.52
N ALA A 412 -26.60 2.37 18.92
CA ALA A 412 -26.37 3.61 19.65
C ALA A 412 -27.45 3.94 20.70
N THR A 413 -28.66 3.40 20.55
CA THR A 413 -29.76 3.57 21.52
C THR A 413 -29.72 2.53 22.65
N MET A 414 -28.93 1.47 22.52
CA MET A 414 -28.92 0.34 23.44
C MET A 414 -27.89 0.45 24.59
N GLY A 415 -27.04 1.47 24.56
CA GLY A 415 -26.00 1.72 25.59
C GLY A 415 -24.61 1.19 25.22
N GLU A 416 -23.67 1.27 26.17
CA GLU A 416 -22.26 1.03 25.92
C GLU A 416 -21.86 -0.45 25.79
N GLN A 417 -22.66 -1.36 26.38
CA GLN A 417 -22.40 -2.81 26.34
C GLN A 417 -23.68 -3.54 26.01
N VAL A 418 -23.72 -4.11 24.81
CA VAL A 418 -24.87 -4.83 24.27
C VAL A 418 -24.41 -6.19 23.79
N THR A 419 -25.20 -7.25 24.08
CA THR A 419 -24.89 -8.56 23.51
C THR A 419 -25.22 -8.57 22.02
N LEU A 420 -24.51 -9.37 21.24
CA LEU A 420 -24.79 -9.53 19.81
C LEU A 420 -26.23 -10.02 19.57
N GLU A 421 -26.74 -10.85 20.47
CA GLU A 421 -28.10 -11.40 20.39
C GLU A 421 -29.17 -10.33 20.71
N ASP A 422 -28.97 -9.51 21.75
CA ASP A 422 -29.90 -8.40 22.04
C ASP A 422 -29.93 -7.40 20.89
N TRP A 423 -28.78 -7.07 20.31
CA TRP A 423 -28.71 -6.19 19.14
C TRP A 423 -29.40 -6.81 17.92
N ARG A 424 -29.19 -8.10 17.67
CA ARG A 424 -29.85 -8.85 16.62
C ARG A 424 -31.38 -8.84 16.78
N MET A 425 -31.89 -9.10 18.01
CA MET A 425 -33.33 -9.05 18.31
C MET A 425 -33.88 -7.65 18.07
N ALA A 426 -33.20 -6.60 18.53
CA ALA A 426 -33.63 -5.22 18.33
C ALA A 426 -33.67 -4.84 16.84
N TYR A 427 -32.63 -5.24 16.09
CA TYR A 427 -32.57 -5.00 14.65
C TYR A 427 -33.66 -5.75 13.88
N ASN A 428 -33.91 -7.02 14.23
CA ASN A 428 -35.01 -7.81 13.65
C ASN A 428 -36.36 -7.17 13.94
N TYR A 429 -36.62 -6.77 15.20
CA TYR A 429 -37.84 -6.07 15.57
C TYR A 429 -38.05 -4.80 14.76
N PHE A 430 -37.01 -4.01 14.55
CA PHE A 430 -37.04 -2.81 13.72
C PHE A 430 -37.41 -3.13 12.26
N CYS A 431 -36.79 -4.15 11.68
CA CYS A 431 -37.03 -4.53 10.28
C CYS A 431 -38.47 -5.03 10.04
N VAL A 432 -39.00 -5.84 10.97
CA VAL A 432 -40.34 -6.45 10.84
C VAL A 432 -41.48 -5.45 11.06
N ASN A 433 -41.28 -4.43 11.90
CA ASN A 433 -42.34 -3.53 12.30
C ASN A 433 -42.51 -2.26 11.45
N THR A 434 -41.74 -2.15 10.34
CA THR A 434 -41.85 -0.99 9.41
C THR A 434 -41.91 0.35 10.14
N ILE A 435 -40.95 0.60 11.04
CA ILE A 435 -40.92 1.82 11.84
C ILE A 435 -40.51 2.99 10.95
N PHE A 436 -41.21 4.11 11.02
CA PHE A 436 -41.00 5.33 10.22
C PHE A 436 -41.13 5.15 8.69
N GLY A 437 -41.91 4.17 8.21
CA GLY A 437 -42.05 3.92 6.77
C GLY A 437 -40.84 3.31 6.09
N ILE A 438 -39.88 2.82 6.87
CA ILE A 438 -38.67 2.18 6.38
C ILE A 438 -38.93 0.68 6.29
N THR A 439 -38.76 0.13 5.09
CA THR A 439 -38.91 -1.31 4.84
C THR A 439 -37.53 -1.90 4.62
N LEU A 440 -37.06 -2.72 5.55
CA LEU A 440 -35.80 -3.49 5.44
C LEU A 440 -36.16 -4.98 5.50
N SER A 441 -35.48 -5.77 4.69
CA SER A 441 -35.56 -7.22 4.79
C SER A 441 -34.62 -7.73 5.89
N TYR A 442 -35.12 -8.61 6.75
CA TYR A 442 -34.31 -9.33 7.72
C TYR A 442 -34.17 -10.79 7.31
N ASP A 443 -32.97 -11.24 7.19
CA ASP A 443 -32.59 -12.64 7.15
C ASP A 443 -31.18 -12.80 7.78
N ASP A 444 -30.83 -14.03 8.15
CA ASP A 444 -29.58 -14.32 8.84
C ASP A 444 -28.35 -14.03 7.98
N ILE A 445 -28.46 -14.11 6.65
CA ILE A 445 -27.37 -13.80 5.71
C ILE A 445 -27.12 -12.29 5.73
N THR A 446 -28.18 -11.51 5.63
CA THR A 446 -28.12 -10.04 5.70
C THR A 446 -27.57 -9.57 7.04
N TRP A 447 -28.04 -10.15 8.16
CA TRP A 447 -27.51 -9.84 9.48
C TRP A 447 -26.01 -10.11 9.59
N ASN A 448 -25.56 -11.30 9.22
CA ASN A 448 -24.14 -11.67 9.25
C ASN A 448 -23.28 -10.74 8.37
N LYS A 449 -23.81 -10.33 7.21
CA LYS A 449 -23.17 -9.36 6.32
C LYS A 449 -23.07 -7.97 6.97
N VAL A 450 -24.13 -7.51 7.62
CA VAL A 450 -24.16 -6.24 8.37
C VAL A 450 -23.11 -6.25 9.49
N VAL A 451 -23.11 -7.29 10.34
CA VAL A 451 -22.14 -7.42 11.42
C VAL A 451 -20.71 -7.42 10.89
N LYS A 452 -20.44 -8.18 9.82
CA LYS A 452 -19.12 -8.26 9.19
C LYS A 452 -18.67 -6.91 8.63
N LEU A 453 -19.54 -6.18 7.94
CA LEU A 453 -19.23 -4.86 7.38
C LEU A 453 -18.94 -3.82 8.48
N LEU A 454 -19.67 -3.89 9.58
CA LEU A 454 -19.54 -2.94 10.69
C LEU A 454 -18.35 -3.25 11.61
N HIS A 455 -18.03 -4.53 11.79
CA HIS A 455 -16.98 -5.00 12.70
C HIS A 455 -15.61 -4.39 12.36
N ASP A 456 -15.28 -4.26 11.08
CA ASP A 456 -14.00 -3.74 10.64
C ASP A 456 -13.88 -2.21 10.72
N CYS A 457 -15.02 -1.53 10.91
CA CYS A 457 -15.10 -0.07 10.82
C CYS A 457 -15.68 0.62 12.05
N PHE A 458 -16.79 0.15 12.58
CA PHE A 458 -17.61 0.90 13.54
C PHE A 458 -17.84 0.20 14.89
N ILE A 459 -17.92 -1.11 14.92
CA ILE A 459 -18.19 -1.87 16.14
C ILE A 459 -16.99 -2.72 16.54
N ARG A 460 -16.94 -3.03 17.83
CA ARG A 460 -16.01 -3.97 18.41
C ARG A 460 -16.81 -4.97 19.23
N THR A 461 -16.72 -6.24 18.88
CA THR A 461 -17.29 -7.30 19.68
C THR A 461 -16.30 -7.69 20.78
N GLN A 462 -16.76 -7.71 22.01
CA GLN A 462 -16.03 -8.22 23.17
C GLN A 462 -16.87 -9.32 23.82
N ARG A 463 -16.26 -10.38 24.29
CA ARG A 463 -16.99 -11.39 25.02
C ARG A 463 -17.18 -10.95 26.48
N LYS A 464 -18.39 -11.06 26.98
CA LYS A 464 -18.68 -10.89 28.39
C LYS A 464 -18.13 -12.11 29.12
N GLN A 465 -17.24 -11.91 30.08
CA GLN A 465 -16.92 -12.93 31.08
C GLN A 465 -18.12 -13.02 32.02
N GLU A 466 -18.71 -14.21 32.14
CA GLU A 466 -19.56 -14.57 33.26
C GLU A 466 -18.70 -14.87 34.50
#